data_8652632ba6840df045a138a8dfec7615
#
_entry.id   8652632ba6840df045a138a8dfec7615
#
_cell.length_a   1.000
_cell.length_b   1.000
_cell.length_c   1.000
_cell.angle_alpha   90.00
_cell.angle_beta   90.00
_cell.angle_gamma   90.00
#
_symmetry.space_group_name_H-M   'P 1'
#
loop_
_entity.id
_entity.type
_entity.pdbx_description
1 polymer ?
#
loop_
_entity_poly.entity_id
_entity_poly.type
_entity_poly.pdbx_seq_one_letter_code
_entity_poly.pdbx_strand_id
1 'polypeptide(L)'
;MVRSMTGFGRGKLCENGLEVTVELKSVNHRYFEFSSRLPRGCAYLEEPLKDFCRGKISRGKLEISVTVEENGADSTLIEINEPFADAYIAALKKLSERYGIENDIKLSSLVCAPDIFNVKKQQAAEETVTATVLAAADEALKGFIAMRETEGAKLERDVRRRAELILKKVEFVENRSPETVKAYREKLEQRIRELLCDATVDEQRLLTETAIFADKTAVDEETVRLRSHISQLCALLESDEPVGRKLDFIVQEMNREANTIGSKAQDIEIAHTVVDIKAEIEKIREQIQNIE
;
A
#
# COMPACT_ATOMS: atom_id res chain seq x y z
N MET A 1 9.17 14.42 -2.86
CA MET A 1 9.51 13.40 -1.83
C MET A 1 8.58 12.21 -1.99
N VAL A 2 9.11 11.02 -2.15
CA VAL A 2 8.34 9.78 -2.38
C VAL A 2 7.53 9.40 -1.15
N ARG A 3 6.26 9.03 -1.32
CA ARG A 3 5.37 8.55 -0.26
C ARG A 3 4.94 7.12 -0.53
N SER A 4 4.77 6.33 0.54
CA SER A 4 4.15 5.01 0.42
C SER A 4 2.65 5.13 0.20
N MET A 5 2.07 4.23 -0.61
CA MET A 5 0.61 4.10 -0.74
C MET A 5 -0.04 3.45 0.49
N THR A 6 0.73 2.75 1.30
CA THR A 6 0.26 2.15 2.56
C THR A 6 0.55 3.08 3.73
N GLY A 7 -0.38 3.16 4.66
CA GLY A 7 -0.21 3.98 5.85
C GLY A 7 -1.27 3.68 6.89
N PHE A 8 -0.98 4.08 8.12
CA PHE A 8 -1.89 4.02 9.26
C PHE A 8 -1.73 5.29 10.09
N GLY A 9 -2.86 5.82 10.56
CA GLY A 9 -2.88 6.93 11.49
C GLY A 9 -4.05 6.77 12.46
N ARG A 10 -3.84 7.18 13.69
CA ARG A 10 -4.86 7.18 14.74
C ARG A 10 -4.87 8.52 15.45
N GLY A 11 -6.06 9.11 15.57
CA GLY A 11 -6.30 10.30 16.39
C GLY A 11 -7.32 9.98 17.47
N LYS A 12 -7.10 10.52 18.65
CA LYS A 12 -8.01 10.37 19.79
C LYS A 12 -8.24 11.72 20.43
N LEU A 13 -9.51 12.11 20.53
CA LEU A 13 -9.90 13.38 21.13
C LEU A 13 -10.99 13.16 22.18
N CYS A 14 -10.84 13.83 23.31
CA CYS A 14 -11.83 13.82 24.39
C CYS A 14 -12.27 15.26 24.63
N GLU A 15 -13.44 15.64 24.12
CA GLU A 15 -14.02 16.97 24.27
C GLU A 15 -15.53 16.88 24.47
N ASN A 16 -16.09 17.81 25.26
CA ASN A 16 -17.55 17.93 25.51
C ASN A 16 -18.22 16.64 25.99
N GLY A 17 -17.51 15.81 26.78
CA GLY A 17 -18.03 14.51 27.24
C GLY A 17 -18.05 13.42 26.17
N LEU A 18 -17.49 13.70 24.98
CA LEU A 18 -17.32 12.75 23.90
C LEU A 18 -15.86 12.27 23.86
N GLU A 19 -15.68 10.96 23.78
CA GLU A 19 -14.41 10.35 23.45
C GLU A 19 -14.49 9.81 22.02
N VAL A 20 -13.76 10.45 21.12
CA VAL A 20 -13.73 10.11 19.69
C VAL A 20 -12.40 9.51 19.32
N THR A 21 -12.41 8.35 18.71
CA THR A 21 -11.23 7.73 18.12
C THR A 21 -11.46 7.57 16.62
N VAL A 22 -10.51 8.09 15.82
CA VAL A 22 -10.50 7.96 14.36
C VAL A 22 -9.24 7.20 13.96
N GLU A 23 -9.42 6.14 13.18
CA GLU A 23 -8.33 5.37 12.58
C GLU A 23 -8.42 5.47 11.06
N LEU A 24 -7.29 5.82 10.44
CA LEU A 24 -7.10 5.91 8.99
C LEU A 24 -6.16 4.79 8.57
N LYS A 25 -6.55 4.02 7.56
CA LYS A 25 -5.71 2.98 6.95
C LYS A 25 -5.79 3.08 5.45
N SER A 26 -4.66 3.01 4.76
CA SER A 26 -4.65 2.90 3.30
C SER A 26 -3.95 1.63 2.84
N VAL A 27 -4.43 1.12 1.71
CA VAL A 27 -3.80 0.04 0.96
C VAL A 27 -3.61 0.47 -0.49
N ASN A 28 -2.64 -0.14 -1.16
CA ASN A 28 -2.38 0.15 -2.57
C ASN A 28 -3.64 -0.12 -3.41
N HIS A 29 -4.09 0.90 -4.13
CA HIS A 29 -5.18 0.81 -5.10
C HIS A 29 -4.96 1.79 -6.24
N ARG A 30 -5.43 1.41 -7.45
CA ARG A 30 -5.20 2.21 -8.67
C ARG A 30 -5.89 3.57 -8.65
N TYR A 31 -7.04 3.67 -7.99
CA TYR A 31 -7.86 4.88 -7.90
C TYR A 31 -8.06 5.24 -6.43
N PHE A 32 -8.48 6.48 -6.17
CA PHE A 32 -8.94 6.86 -4.84
C PHE A 32 -10.28 6.16 -4.57
N GLU A 33 -10.31 5.28 -3.59
CA GLU A 33 -11.50 4.62 -3.09
C GLU A 33 -11.63 4.93 -1.60
N PHE A 34 -12.81 5.33 -1.17
CA PHE A 34 -13.10 5.67 0.21
C PHE A 34 -14.09 4.67 0.79
N SER A 35 -13.80 4.17 1.97
CA SER A 35 -14.68 3.28 2.73
C SER A 35 -14.68 3.72 4.18
N SER A 36 -15.88 3.82 4.78
CA SER A 36 -16.06 4.26 6.16
C SER A 36 -16.69 3.17 7.02
N ARG A 37 -16.23 3.06 8.26
CA ARG A 37 -16.89 2.28 9.32
C ARG A 37 -17.31 3.25 10.42
N LEU A 38 -18.60 3.56 10.43
CA LEU A 38 -19.17 4.54 11.33
C LEU A 38 -20.07 3.87 12.39
N PRO A 39 -20.21 4.43 13.60
CA PRO A 39 -21.15 3.96 14.60
C PRO A 39 -22.60 4.06 14.09
N ARG A 40 -23.49 3.27 14.67
CA ARG A 40 -24.91 3.34 14.36
C ARG A 40 -25.45 4.75 14.67
N GLY A 41 -26.17 5.33 13.70
CA GLY A 41 -26.73 6.69 13.83
C GLY A 41 -25.81 7.81 13.33
N CYS A 42 -24.54 7.55 13.01
CA CYS A 42 -23.58 8.56 12.56
C CYS A 42 -23.29 8.53 11.04
N ALA A 43 -24.21 8.01 10.23
CA ALA A 43 -24.04 7.92 8.77
C ALA A 43 -23.82 9.30 8.10
N TYR A 44 -24.32 10.38 8.71
CA TYR A 44 -24.13 11.77 8.25
C TYR A 44 -22.66 12.21 8.23
N LEU A 45 -21.77 11.53 8.96
CA LEU A 45 -20.32 11.80 8.99
C LEU A 45 -19.57 11.35 7.72
N GLU A 46 -20.19 10.49 6.90
CA GLU A 46 -19.49 9.87 5.75
C GLU A 46 -19.04 10.91 4.72
N GLU A 47 -19.94 11.81 4.28
CA GLU A 47 -19.60 12.84 3.30
C GLU A 47 -18.57 13.85 3.82
N PRO A 48 -18.72 14.45 5.02
CA PRO A 48 -17.71 15.33 5.59
C PRO A 48 -16.32 14.71 5.70
N LEU A 49 -16.24 13.45 6.12
CA LEU A 49 -14.98 12.72 6.24
C LEU A 49 -14.35 12.41 4.87
N LYS A 50 -15.16 12.03 3.89
CA LYS A 50 -14.73 11.78 2.51
C LYS A 50 -14.16 13.05 1.88
N ASP A 51 -14.84 14.18 2.01
CA ASP A 51 -14.39 15.46 1.48
C ASP A 51 -13.11 15.93 2.18
N PHE A 52 -13.03 15.76 3.50
CA PHE A 52 -11.83 16.06 4.28
C PHE A 52 -10.60 15.26 3.80
N CYS A 53 -10.76 13.98 3.50
CA CYS A 53 -9.68 13.11 3.05
C CYS A 53 -9.32 13.34 1.57
N ARG A 54 -10.30 13.61 0.70
CA ARG A 54 -10.13 13.75 -0.75
C ARG A 54 -9.21 14.87 -1.15
N GLY A 55 -9.17 15.96 -0.38
CA GLY A 55 -8.27 17.09 -0.62
C GLY A 55 -6.80 16.82 -0.27
N LYS A 56 -6.49 15.72 0.43
CA LYS A 56 -5.17 15.45 1.02
C LYS A 56 -4.53 14.13 0.57
N ILE A 57 -5.31 13.25 -0.07
CA ILE A 57 -4.88 11.93 -0.56
C ILE A 57 -5.33 11.77 -2.00
N SER A 58 -4.38 11.58 -2.92
CA SER A 58 -4.64 11.54 -4.36
C SER A 58 -4.96 10.13 -4.89
N ARG A 59 -4.44 9.07 -4.24
CA ARG A 59 -4.54 7.68 -4.69
C ARG A 59 -4.56 6.69 -3.52
N GLY A 60 -5.13 5.50 -3.75
CA GLY A 60 -5.19 4.42 -2.77
C GLY A 60 -6.61 4.16 -2.27
N LYS A 61 -6.83 2.98 -1.70
CA LYS A 61 -8.08 2.67 -0.97
C LYS A 61 -7.90 3.07 0.47
N LEU A 62 -8.66 4.10 0.88
CA LEU A 62 -8.66 4.63 2.24
C LEU A 62 -9.84 4.02 3.02
N GLU A 63 -9.54 3.38 4.12
CA GLU A 63 -10.52 2.95 5.11
C GLU A 63 -10.42 3.88 6.33
N ILE A 64 -11.55 4.45 6.72
CA ILE A 64 -11.69 5.23 7.95
C ILE A 64 -12.60 4.50 8.93
N SER A 65 -12.16 4.34 10.16
CA SER A 65 -12.96 3.79 11.26
C SER A 65 -13.13 4.87 12.33
N VAL A 66 -14.36 5.13 12.69
CA VAL A 66 -14.71 6.10 13.73
C VAL A 66 -15.40 5.38 14.87
N THR A 67 -14.92 5.62 16.08
CA THR A 67 -15.56 5.20 17.33
C THR A 67 -15.91 6.43 18.13
N VAL A 68 -17.16 6.54 18.56
CA VAL A 68 -17.64 7.63 19.40
C VAL A 68 -18.21 7.02 20.68
N GLU A 69 -17.63 7.38 21.81
CA GLU A 69 -18.06 6.97 23.13
C GLU A 69 -18.49 8.22 23.93
N GLU A 70 -19.68 8.18 24.49
CA GLU A 70 -20.19 9.24 25.33
C GLU A 70 -19.85 8.93 26.80
N ASN A 71 -18.93 9.69 27.39
CA ASN A 71 -18.44 9.50 28.76
C ASN A 71 -19.18 10.35 29.80
N GLY A 72 -20.35 10.92 29.46
CA GLY A 72 -21.11 11.77 30.37
C GLY A 72 -22.10 10.95 31.26
N ALA A 73 -21.92 11.02 32.57
CA ALA A 73 -22.90 10.49 33.54
C ALA A 73 -24.26 11.22 33.46
N ASP A 74 -24.30 12.42 32.87
CA ASP A 74 -25.50 13.26 32.76
C ASP A 74 -26.33 13.00 31.48
N SER A 75 -25.90 12.05 30.61
CA SER A 75 -26.55 11.83 29.32
C SER A 75 -27.72 10.84 29.35
N THR A 76 -28.04 10.28 30.52
CA THR A 76 -29.13 9.30 30.64
C THR A 76 -30.39 9.95 31.18
N LEU A 77 -31.38 10.21 30.33
CA LEU A 77 -32.71 10.65 30.72
C LEU A 77 -33.57 9.40 30.90
N ILE A 78 -34.10 9.25 32.13
CA ILE A 78 -35.07 8.19 32.46
C ILE A 78 -36.46 8.81 32.47
N GLU A 79 -37.27 8.48 31.48
CA GLU A 79 -38.67 8.91 31.39
C GLU A 79 -39.61 7.75 31.78
N ILE A 80 -40.69 8.06 32.44
CA ILE A 80 -41.73 7.08 32.72
C ILE A 80 -42.58 6.88 31.45
N ASN A 81 -42.79 5.63 31.07
CA ASN A 81 -43.72 5.26 29.99
C ASN A 81 -45.15 5.26 30.57
N GLU A 82 -45.75 6.45 30.73
CA GLU A 82 -47.07 6.63 31.33
C GLU A 82 -48.16 5.74 30.71
N PRO A 83 -48.30 5.63 29.35
CA PRO A 83 -49.31 4.78 28.75
C PRO A 83 -49.16 3.31 29.10
N PHE A 84 -47.93 2.82 29.19
CA PHE A 84 -47.66 1.44 29.61
C PHE A 84 -47.91 1.23 31.09
N ALA A 85 -47.50 2.15 31.94
CA ALA A 85 -47.71 2.09 33.40
C ALA A 85 -49.19 2.06 33.73
N ASP A 86 -50.00 2.91 33.10
CA ASP A 86 -51.45 2.96 33.29
C ASP A 86 -52.12 1.66 32.86
N ALA A 87 -51.79 1.15 31.69
CA ALA A 87 -52.31 -0.12 31.17
C ALA A 87 -51.93 -1.31 32.08
N TYR A 88 -50.68 -1.32 32.57
CA TYR A 88 -50.16 -2.37 33.45
C TYR A 88 -50.89 -2.37 34.81
N ILE A 89 -51.04 -1.19 35.43
CA ILE A 89 -51.80 -1.03 36.71
C ILE A 89 -53.26 -1.46 36.53
N ALA A 90 -53.90 -1.06 35.43
CA ALA A 90 -55.26 -1.45 35.11
C ALA A 90 -55.43 -2.97 34.95
N ALA A 91 -54.45 -3.62 34.29
CA ALA A 91 -54.44 -5.07 34.13
C ALA A 91 -54.25 -5.81 35.46
N LEU A 92 -53.38 -5.33 36.35
CA LEU A 92 -53.18 -5.90 37.68
C LEU A 92 -54.46 -5.77 38.56
N LYS A 93 -55.15 -4.63 38.51
CA LYS A 93 -56.44 -4.44 39.20
C LYS A 93 -57.51 -5.43 38.72
N LYS A 94 -57.65 -5.60 37.39
CA LYS A 94 -58.57 -6.58 36.81
C LYS A 94 -58.26 -8.01 37.21
N LEU A 95 -56.97 -8.39 37.33
CA LEU A 95 -56.55 -9.70 37.80
C LEU A 95 -56.97 -9.91 39.27
N SER A 96 -56.74 -8.92 40.15
CA SER A 96 -57.16 -8.94 41.55
C SER A 96 -58.69 -9.15 41.71
N GLU A 97 -59.48 -8.36 40.99
CA GLU A 97 -60.91 -8.44 40.98
C GLU A 97 -61.45 -9.79 40.46
N ARG A 98 -60.90 -10.27 39.34
CA ARG A 98 -61.36 -11.48 38.66
C ARG A 98 -61.04 -12.77 39.38
N TYR A 99 -59.97 -12.82 40.11
CA TYR A 99 -59.48 -14.04 40.76
C TYR A 99 -59.50 -13.97 42.27
N GLY A 100 -59.98 -12.85 42.83
CA GLY A 100 -60.13 -12.68 44.33
C GLY A 100 -58.75 -12.62 45.03
N ILE A 101 -57.71 -12.18 44.31
CA ILE A 101 -56.33 -12.03 44.84
C ILE A 101 -56.22 -10.64 45.48
N GLU A 102 -55.64 -10.57 46.70
CA GLU A 102 -55.41 -9.29 47.35
C GLU A 102 -54.58 -8.36 46.50
N ASN A 103 -55.02 -7.10 46.38
CA ASN A 103 -54.31 -6.10 45.59
C ASN A 103 -53.12 -5.51 46.38
N ASP A 104 -51.94 -6.02 46.18
CA ASP A 104 -50.68 -5.58 46.83
C ASP A 104 -49.79 -4.78 45.93
N ILE A 105 -50.32 -4.04 44.92
CA ILE A 105 -49.54 -3.24 43.98
C ILE A 105 -48.71 -2.23 44.76
N LYS A 106 -47.36 -2.46 44.70
CA LYS A 106 -46.34 -1.60 45.28
C LYS A 106 -45.46 -1.06 44.19
N LEU A 107 -44.75 0.02 44.47
CA LEU A 107 -43.76 0.57 43.52
C LEU A 107 -42.74 -0.48 43.07
N SER A 108 -42.36 -1.38 44.00
CA SER A 108 -41.46 -2.50 43.67
C SER A 108 -42.00 -3.46 42.61
N SER A 109 -43.33 -3.64 42.55
CA SER A 109 -43.98 -4.48 41.54
C SER A 109 -43.98 -3.81 40.17
N LEU A 110 -44.07 -2.48 40.12
CA LEU A 110 -44.05 -1.70 38.89
C LEU A 110 -42.65 -1.62 38.31
N VAL A 111 -41.64 -1.44 39.15
CA VAL A 111 -40.22 -1.33 38.71
C VAL A 111 -39.72 -2.64 38.08
N CYS A 112 -40.34 -3.80 38.42
CA CYS A 112 -39.99 -5.08 37.81
C CYS A 112 -40.48 -5.25 36.36
N ALA A 113 -41.39 -4.38 35.87
CA ALA A 113 -41.85 -4.44 34.49
C ALA A 113 -40.86 -3.73 33.57
N PRO A 114 -40.29 -4.43 32.57
CA PRO A 114 -39.14 -3.92 31.81
C PRO A 114 -39.45 -2.68 30.97
N ASP A 115 -40.70 -2.42 30.62
CA ASP A 115 -41.13 -1.33 29.73
C ASP A 115 -41.65 -0.08 30.45
N ILE A 116 -41.58 -0.05 31.79
CA ILE A 116 -42.04 1.10 32.60
C ILE A 116 -41.14 2.33 32.42
N PHE A 117 -39.84 2.12 32.21
CA PHE A 117 -38.90 3.20 32.04
C PHE A 117 -38.35 3.21 30.63
N ASN A 118 -38.46 4.36 29.95
CA ASN A 118 -37.75 4.65 28.72
C ASN A 118 -36.41 5.28 29.08
N VAL A 119 -35.34 4.54 28.89
CA VAL A 119 -33.98 5.05 29.06
C VAL A 119 -33.54 5.68 27.74
N LYS A 120 -33.57 7.01 27.66
CA LYS A 120 -33.07 7.76 26.50
C LYS A 120 -31.66 8.25 26.81
N LYS A 121 -30.69 7.92 25.97
CA LYS A 121 -29.40 8.60 25.96
C LYS A 121 -29.59 9.92 25.23
N GLN A 122 -29.24 11.03 25.87
CA GLN A 122 -29.25 12.32 25.25
C GLN A 122 -28.06 12.35 24.26
N GLN A 123 -28.37 12.24 22.99
CA GLN A 123 -27.32 12.29 21.94
C GLN A 123 -26.76 13.70 21.85
N ALA A 124 -25.44 13.82 21.77
CA ALA A 124 -24.80 15.09 21.50
C ALA A 124 -25.27 15.67 20.16
N ALA A 125 -25.31 16.99 20.02
CA ALA A 125 -25.70 17.62 18.78
C ALA A 125 -24.79 17.17 17.63
N GLU A 126 -25.40 16.83 16.47
CA GLU A 126 -24.66 16.34 15.31
C GLU A 126 -23.52 17.25 14.88
N GLU A 127 -23.69 18.56 14.99
CA GLU A 127 -22.65 19.56 14.70
C GLU A 127 -21.43 19.41 15.64
N THR A 128 -21.67 19.19 16.94
CA THR A 128 -20.60 19.01 17.93
C THR A 128 -19.83 17.70 17.66
N VAL A 129 -20.57 16.62 17.40
CA VAL A 129 -19.97 15.31 17.05
C VAL A 129 -19.13 15.44 15.79
N THR A 130 -19.66 16.11 14.75
CA THR A 130 -18.95 16.31 13.48
C THR A 130 -17.66 17.10 13.67
N ALA A 131 -17.70 18.19 14.42
CA ALA A 131 -16.51 19.03 14.71
C ALA A 131 -15.43 18.22 15.45
N THR A 132 -15.82 17.48 16.49
CA THR A 132 -14.89 16.65 17.28
C THR A 132 -14.30 15.50 16.42
N VAL A 133 -15.11 14.87 15.58
CA VAL A 133 -14.65 13.80 14.68
C VAL A 133 -13.68 14.33 13.63
N LEU A 134 -13.95 15.50 13.04
CA LEU A 134 -13.03 16.12 12.07
C LEU A 134 -11.70 16.55 12.73
N ALA A 135 -11.73 17.03 13.96
CA ALA A 135 -10.52 17.35 14.72
C ALA A 135 -9.68 16.10 15.02
N ALA A 136 -10.32 15.00 15.46
CA ALA A 136 -9.65 13.71 15.65
C ALA A 136 -9.13 13.14 14.32
N ALA A 137 -9.87 13.32 13.22
CA ALA A 137 -9.45 12.91 11.88
C ALA A 137 -8.21 13.70 11.39
N ASP A 138 -8.08 14.99 11.75
CA ASP A 138 -6.88 15.77 11.41
C ASP A 138 -5.64 15.27 12.15
N GLU A 139 -5.77 14.89 13.41
CA GLU A 139 -4.69 14.26 14.17
C GLU A 139 -4.29 12.91 13.56
N ALA A 140 -5.29 12.06 13.26
CA ALA A 140 -5.07 10.77 12.60
C ALA A 140 -4.36 10.96 11.25
N LEU A 141 -4.75 11.96 10.46
CA LEU A 141 -4.17 12.25 9.15
C LEU A 141 -2.71 12.73 9.26
N LYS A 142 -2.34 13.54 10.25
CA LYS A 142 -0.95 13.92 10.48
C LYS A 142 -0.07 12.70 10.74
N GLY A 143 -0.51 11.80 11.61
CA GLY A 143 0.18 10.53 11.87
C GLY A 143 0.28 9.64 10.63
N PHE A 144 -0.79 9.57 9.86
CA PHE A 144 -0.87 8.83 8.61
C PHE A 144 0.12 9.34 7.55
N ILE A 145 0.19 10.66 7.34
CA ILE A 145 1.13 11.27 6.39
C ILE A 145 2.58 11.04 6.84
N ALA A 146 2.90 11.26 8.11
CA ALA A 146 4.24 11.05 8.64
C ALA A 146 4.71 9.60 8.48
N MET A 147 3.82 8.62 8.69
CA MET A 147 4.11 7.20 8.45
C MET A 147 4.40 6.93 6.97
N ARG A 148 3.58 7.45 6.03
CA ARG A 148 3.77 7.30 4.59
C ARG A 148 5.08 7.90 4.09
N GLU A 149 5.48 9.04 4.62
CA GLU A 149 6.75 9.69 4.31
C GLU A 149 7.94 8.87 4.83
N THR A 150 7.84 8.38 6.06
CA THR A 150 8.88 7.51 6.65
C THR A 150 9.05 6.20 5.86
N GLU A 151 7.95 5.58 5.47
CA GLU A 151 7.96 4.35 4.68
C GLU A 151 8.43 4.62 3.25
N GLY A 152 7.96 5.70 2.62
CA GLY A 152 8.42 6.13 1.29
C GLY A 152 9.93 6.32 1.23
N ALA A 153 10.52 6.98 2.23
CA ALA A 153 11.97 7.14 2.32
C ALA A 153 12.73 5.79 2.49
N LYS A 154 12.11 4.78 3.10
CA LYS A 154 12.70 3.42 3.18
C LYS A 154 12.64 2.73 1.83
N LEU A 155 11.51 2.83 1.12
CA LEU A 155 11.32 2.27 -0.21
C LEU A 155 12.31 2.87 -1.20
N GLU A 156 12.47 4.20 -1.22
CA GLU A 156 13.43 4.90 -2.06
C GLU A 156 14.85 4.40 -1.82
N ARG A 157 15.28 4.27 -0.56
CA ARG A 157 16.62 3.76 -0.22
C ARG A 157 16.84 2.33 -0.69
N ASP A 158 15.84 1.46 -0.57
CA ASP A 158 15.95 0.08 -1.04
C ASP A 158 16.05 0.02 -2.56
N VAL A 159 15.25 0.81 -3.28
CA VAL A 159 15.30 0.91 -4.75
C VAL A 159 16.68 1.40 -5.22
N ARG A 160 17.23 2.47 -4.61
CA ARG A 160 18.56 2.99 -4.95
C ARG A 160 19.66 1.95 -4.70
N ARG A 161 19.62 1.26 -3.57
CA ARG A 161 20.57 0.18 -3.26
C ARG A 161 20.53 -0.94 -4.29
N ARG A 162 19.34 -1.33 -4.75
CA ARG A 162 19.18 -2.37 -5.79
C ARG A 162 19.66 -1.88 -7.14
N ALA A 163 19.40 -0.62 -7.47
CA ALA A 163 19.92 0.02 -8.69
C ALA A 163 21.47 -0.02 -8.71
N GLU A 164 22.13 0.27 -7.60
CA GLU A 164 23.58 0.16 -7.48
C GLU A 164 24.10 -1.28 -7.66
N LEU A 165 23.37 -2.27 -7.13
CA LEU A 165 23.70 -3.69 -7.33
C LEU A 165 23.59 -4.08 -8.81
N ILE A 166 22.58 -3.60 -9.51
CA ILE A 166 22.43 -3.82 -10.96
C ILE A 166 23.58 -3.18 -11.71
N LEU A 167 23.96 -1.93 -11.39
CA LEU A 167 25.10 -1.25 -12.04
C LEU A 167 26.41 -2.03 -11.91
N LYS A 168 26.71 -2.60 -10.75
CA LYS A 168 27.89 -3.46 -10.54
C LYS A 168 27.83 -4.73 -11.40
N LYS A 169 26.65 -5.31 -11.56
CA LYS A 169 26.47 -6.49 -12.41
C LYS A 169 26.58 -6.15 -13.89
N VAL A 170 26.10 -4.97 -14.30
CA VAL A 170 26.29 -4.46 -15.67
C VAL A 170 27.76 -4.26 -15.96
N GLU A 171 28.52 -3.66 -15.05
CA GLU A 171 29.97 -3.50 -15.17
C GLU A 171 30.70 -4.85 -15.32
N PHE A 172 30.27 -5.88 -14.57
CA PHE A 172 30.81 -7.22 -14.75
C PHE A 172 30.53 -7.76 -16.17
N VAL A 173 29.31 -7.58 -16.70
CA VAL A 173 28.95 -8.00 -18.07
C VAL A 173 29.80 -7.28 -19.12
N GLU A 174 29.99 -5.95 -18.99
CA GLU A 174 30.81 -5.13 -19.88
C GLU A 174 32.26 -5.61 -19.93
N ASN A 175 32.85 -5.92 -18.76
CA ASN A 175 34.23 -6.40 -18.67
C ASN A 175 34.38 -7.85 -19.18
N ARG A 176 33.38 -8.70 -18.98
CA ARG A 176 33.41 -10.11 -19.36
C ARG A 176 33.14 -10.34 -20.85
N SER A 177 32.33 -9.49 -21.48
CA SER A 177 31.94 -9.65 -22.90
C SER A 177 33.14 -9.73 -23.85
N PRO A 178 34.17 -8.87 -23.78
CA PRO A 178 35.36 -8.97 -24.61
C PRO A 178 36.18 -10.27 -24.36
N GLU A 179 36.24 -10.73 -23.12
CA GLU A 179 36.91 -11.98 -22.73
C GLU A 179 36.24 -13.20 -23.38
N THR A 180 34.89 -13.20 -23.46
CA THR A 180 34.13 -14.25 -24.12
C THR A 180 34.47 -14.33 -25.62
N VAL A 181 34.60 -13.20 -26.31
CA VAL A 181 35.00 -13.16 -27.71
C VAL A 181 36.42 -13.71 -27.90
N LYS A 182 37.35 -13.33 -27.01
CA LYS A 182 38.73 -13.86 -27.04
C LYS A 182 38.75 -15.37 -26.83
N ALA A 183 38.06 -15.86 -25.82
CA ALA A 183 37.98 -17.30 -25.51
C ALA A 183 37.35 -18.09 -26.68
N TYR A 184 36.32 -17.53 -27.34
CA TYR A 184 35.72 -18.12 -28.52
C TYR A 184 36.75 -18.24 -29.68
N ARG A 185 37.52 -17.17 -29.95
CA ARG A 185 38.55 -17.18 -30.98
C ARG A 185 39.58 -18.26 -30.73
N GLU A 186 40.12 -18.36 -29.52
CA GLU A 186 41.13 -19.35 -29.14
C GLU A 186 40.59 -20.78 -29.31
N LYS A 187 39.35 -21.03 -28.85
CA LYS A 187 38.68 -22.33 -28.98
C LYS A 187 38.43 -22.71 -30.44
N LEU A 188 38.01 -21.74 -31.27
CA LEU A 188 37.76 -21.94 -32.70
C LEU A 188 39.07 -22.28 -33.43
N GLU A 189 40.14 -21.54 -33.15
CA GLU A 189 41.46 -21.80 -33.73
C GLU A 189 42.00 -23.18 -33.38
N GLN A 190 41.90 -23.56 -32.12
CA GLN A 190 42.28 -24.91 -31.66
C GLN A 190 41.47 -26.00 -32.38
N ARG A 191 40.16 -25.84 -32.48
CA ARG A 191 39.29 -26.84 -33.16
C ARG A 191 39.58 -26.93 -34.66
N ILE A 192 39.91 -25.82 -35.32
CA ILE A 192 40.32 -25.82 -36.72
C ILE A 192 41.63 -26.59 -36.89
N ARG A 193 42.64 -26.36 -36.03
CA ARG A 193 43.92 -27.09 -36.05
C ARG A 193 43.74 -28.60 -35.87
N GLU A 194 42.88 -29.01 -34.93
CA GLU A 194 42.56 -30.43 -34.69
C GLU A 194 41.91 -31.10 -35.91
N LEU A 195 41.07 -30.37 -36.65
CA LEU A 195 40.37 -30.88 -37.84
C LEU A 195 41.26 -30.90 -39.12
N LEU A 196 42.19 -29.99 -39.24
CA LEU A 196 43.00 -29.84 -40.45
C LEU A 196 44.28 -30.69 -40.47
N CYS A 197 44.58 -31.40 -39.35
CA CYS A 197 45.71 -32.34 -39.19
C CYS A 197 47.11 -31.82 -39.50
N ASP A 198 47.36 -30.97 -40.50
CA ASP A 198 48.65 -30.37 -40.86
C ASP A 198 48.48 -29.18 -41.83
N ALA A 199 47.25 -28.78 -42.18
CA ALA A 199 47.01 -27.67 -43.05
C ALA A 199 47.13 -26.32 -42.29
N THR A 200 47.57 -25.28 -42.95
CA THR A 200 47.64 -23.94 -42.37
C THR A 200 46.26 -23.36 -42.13
N VAL A 201 46.03 -22.80 -40.93
CA VAL A 201 44.80 -22.09 -40.59
C VAL A 201 44.70 -20.81 -41.41
N ASP A 202 43.62 -20.60 -42.11
CA ASP A 202 43.33 -19.35 -42.81
C ASP A 202 42.95 -18.27 -41.77
N GLU A 203 43.91 -17.38 -41.45
CA GLU A 203 43.72 -16.32 -40.47
C GLU A 203 42.59 -15.34 -40.85
N GLN A 204 42.41 -15.06 -42.13
CA GLN A 204 41.41 -14.14 -42.62
C GLN A 204 40.00 -14.69 -42.38
N ARG A 205 39.80 -15.98 -42.56
CA ARG A 205 38.55 -16.67 -42.26
C ARG A 205 38.29 -16.76 -40.78
N LEU A 206 39.32 -17.03 -39.96
CA LEU A 206 39.22 -17.04 -38.51
C LEU A 206 38.80 -15.68 -37.96
N LEU A 207 39.40 -14.59 -38.47
CA LEU A 207 39.04 -13.22 -38.10
C LEU A 207 37.61 -12.88 -38.49
N THR A 208 37.14 -13.30 -39.67
CA THR A 208 35.79 -13.06 -40.14
C THR A 208 34.76 -13.75 -39.23
N GLU A 209 34.97 -15.02 -38.89
CA GLU A 209 34.09 -15.76 -38.00
C GLU A 209 34.09 -15.18 -36.59
N THR A 210 35.25 -14.74 -36.10
CA THR A 210 35.35 -14.06 -34.78
C THR A 210 34.61 -12.73 -34.78
N ALA A 211 34.68 -11.94 -35.87
CA ALA A 211 33.98 -10.68 -36.00
C ALA A 211 32.43 -10.89 -36.02
N ILE A 212 31.97 -11.90 -36.77
CA ILE A 212 30.53 -12.27 -36.76
C ILE A 212 30.07 -12.70 -35.38
N PHE A 213 30.89 -13.46 -34.67
CA PHE A 213 30.56 -13.85 -33.28
C PHE A 213 30.54 -12.64 -32.36
N ALA A 214 31.52 -11.74 -32.44
CA ALA A 214 31.57 -10.52 -31.63
C ALA A 214 30.34 -9.63 -31.86
N ASP A 215 29.91 -9.46 -33.12
CA ASP A 215 28.71 -8.69 -33.45
C ASP A 215 27.42 -9.33 -32.84
N LYS A 216 27.30 -10.65 -32.94
CA LYS A 216 26.15 -11.38 -32.35
C LYS A 216 26.10 -11.32 -30.84
N THR A 217 27.23 -11.21 -30.15
CA THR A 217 27.34 -11.20 -28.70
C THR A 217 27.54 -9.79 -28.12
N ALA A 218 27.62 -8.77 -28.98
CA ALA A 218 27.74 -7.39 -28.54
C ALA A 218 26.56 -6.97 -27.68
N VAL A 219 26.86 -6.48 -26.47
CA VAL A 219 25.87 -6.05 -25.45
C VAL A 219 26.05 -4.59 -25.06
N ASP A 220 26.93 -3.87 -25.72
CA ASP A 220 27.31 -2.50 -25.37
C ASP A 220 26.12 -1.55 -25.40
N GLU A 221 25.27 -1.66 -26.42
CA GLU A 221 24.10 -0.80 -26.56
C GLU A 221 23.10 -1.04 -25.41
N GLU A 222 22.82 -2.30 -25.09
CA GLU A 222 21.90 -2.70 -24.02
C GLU A 222 22.42 -2.29 -22.64
N THR A 223 23.72 -2.41 -22.40
CA THR A 223 24.30 -2.00 -21.11
C THR A 223 24.26 -0.48 -20.94
N VAL A 224 24.56 0.29 -21.99
CA VAL A 224 24.41 1.76 -21.97
C VAL A 224 22.96 2.17 -21.75
N ARG A 225 21.99 1.54 -22.43
CA ARG A 225 20.56 1.80 -22.24
C ARG A 225 20.12 1.46 -20.83
N LEU A 226 20.54 0.32 -20.31
CA LEU A 226 20.20 -0.10 -18.94
C LEU A 226 20.74 0.88 -17.89
N ARG A 227 21.97 1.39 -18.05
CA ARG A 227 22.52 2.46 -17.22
C ARG A 227 21.71 3.76 -17.31
N SER A 228 21.29 4.14 -18.52
CA SER A 228 20.45 5.31 -18.74
C SER A 228 19.09 5.17 -18.04
N HIS A 229 18.44 4.02 -18.13
CA HIS A 229 17.16 3.76 -17.46
C HIS A 229 17.29 3.77 -15.93
N ILE A 230 18.40 3.24 -15.38
CA ILE A 230 18.69 3.32 -13.95
C ILE A 230 18.87 4.77 -13.50
N SER A 231 19.57 5.59 -14.28
CA SER A 231 19.73 7.02 -13.99
C SER A 231 18.39 7.75 -14.00
N GLN A 232 17.53 7.48 -14.99
CA GLN A 232 16.18 8.02 -15.07
C GLN A 232 15.29 7.57 -13.91
N LEU A 233 15.39 6.30 -13.49
CA LEU A 233 14.72 5.76 -12.33
C LEU A 233 15.06 6.58 -11.06
N CYS A 234 16.37 6.78 -10.81
CA CYS A 234 16.85 7.54 -9.67
C CYS A 234 16.42 9.00 -9.70
N ALA A 235 16.41 9.64 -10.87
CA ALA A 235 15.94 11.03 -11.04
C ALA A 235 14.43 11.16 -10.78
N LEU A 236 13.61 10.19 -11.20
CA LEU A 236 12.17 10.20 -10.94
C LEU A 236 11.84 10.04 -9.46
N LEU A 237 12.66 9.31 -8.69
CA LEU A 237 12.46 9.17 -7.25
C LEU A 237 12.67 10.50 -6.49
N GLU A 238 13.34 11.49 -7.09
CA GLU A 238 13.53 12.83 -6.53
C GLU A 238 12.40 13.81 -6.90
N SER A 239 11.52 13.41 -7.82
CA SER A 239 10.42 14.26 -8.29
C SER A 239 9.33 14.41 -7.24
N ASP A 240 8.72 15.59 -7.17
CA ASP A 240 7.54 15.85 -6.33
C ASP A 240 6.21 15.56 -7.05
N GLU A 241 6.26 15.11 -8.31
CA GLU A 241 5.09 14.71 -9.06
C GLU A 241 4.73 13.22 -8.85
N PRO A 242 3.49 12.81 -9.08
CA PRO A 242 3.11 11.39 -9.09
C PRO A 242 3.86 10.60 -10.15
N VAL A 243 4.85 9.80 -9.74
CA VAL A 243 5.79 9.13 -10.65
C VAL A 243 5.50 7.67 -10.95
N GLY A 244 4.55 7.05 -10.25
CA GLY A 244 4.33 5.60 -10.30
C GLY A 244 4.21 5.00 -11.71
N ARG A 245 3.49 5.64 -12.65
CA ARG A 245 3.37 5.13 -14.03
C ARG A 245 4.67 5.28 -14.83
N LYS A 246 5.41 6.38 -14.60
CA LYS A 246 6.70 6.62 -15.26
C LYS A 246 7.74 5.60 -14.79
N LEU A 247 7.74 5.29 -13.49
CA LEU A 247 8.60 4.29 -12.88
C LEU A 247 8.29 2.87 -13.41
N ASP A 248 7.02 2.49 -13.49
CA ASP A 248 6.61 1.20 -14.07
C ASP A 248 7.12 1.03 -15.52
N PHE A 249 7.02 2.09 -16.34
CA PHE A 249 7.53 2.07 -17.71
C PHE A 249 9.04 1.87 -17.75
N ILE A 250 9.80 2.61 -16.94
CA ILE A 250 11.26 2.48 -16.90
C ILE A 250 11.69 1.07 -16.47
N VAL A 251 11.02 0.48 -15.47
CA VAL A 251 11.32 -0.88 -15.04
C VAL A 251 11.02 -1.91 -16.13
N GLN A 252 9.98 -1.69 -16.95
CA GLN A 252 9.71 -2.54 -18.11
C GLN A 252 10.83 -2.44 -19.16
N GLU A 253 11.32 -1.23 -19.44
CA GLU A 253 12.46 -1.04 -20.36
C GLU A 253 13.75 -1.66 -19.79
N MET A 254 14.03 -1.50 -18.48
CA MET A 254 15.17 -2.17 -17.85
C MET A 254 15.09 -3.70 -18.00
N ASN A 255 13.92 -4.27 -17.86
CA ASN A 255 13.69 -5.72 -18.03
C ASN A 255 13.89 -6.14 -19.49
N ARG A 256 13.49 -5.29 -20.44
CA ARG A 256 13.72 -5.52 -21.88
C ARG A 256 15.20 -5.55 -22.22
N GLU A 257 15.98 -4.57 -21.74
CA GLU A 257 17.42 -4.56 -21.97
C GLU A 257 18.10 -5.77 -21.32
N ALA A 258 17.75 -6.12 -20.10
CA ALA A 258 18.27 -7.32 -19.44
C ALA A 258 17.93 -8.62 -20.21
N ASN A 259 16.74 -8.73 -20.80
CA ASN A 259 16.36 -9.87 -21.66
C ASN A 259 17.22 -9.93 -22.91
N THR A 260 17.50 -8.79 -23.55
CA THR A 260 18.33 -8.72 -24.75
C THR A 260 19.77 -9.12 -24.45
N ILE A 261 20.36 -8.62 -23.35
CA ILE A 261 21.67 -9.06 -22.87
C ILE A 261 21.69 -10.57 -22.67
N GLY A 262 20.66 -11.12 -22.00
CA GLY A 262 20.55 -12.57 -21.76
C GLY A 262 20.44 -13.40 -23.02
N SER A 263 19.74 -12.92 -24.05
CA SER A 263 19.60 -13.61 -25.34
C SER A 263 20.89 -13.61 -26.17
N LYS A 264 21.73 -12.62 -26.00
CA LYS A 264 23.04 -12.50 -26.64
C LYS A 264 24.17 -13.19 -25.86
N ALA A 265 23.93 -13.54 -24.59
CA ALA A 265 24.92 -14.16 -23.73
C ALA A 265 25.29 -15.57 -24.23
N GLN A 266 26.57 -15.76 -24.59
CA GLN A 266 27.16 -17.07 -24.93
C GLN A 266 28.11 -17.58 -23.83
N ASP A 267 28.19 -16.85 -22.72
CA ASP A 267 28.99 -17.16 -21.52
C ASP A 267 28.05 -17.48 -20.35
N ILE A 268 28.37 -18.57 -19.61
CA ILE A 268 27.54 -19.05 -18.49
C ILE A 268 27.52 -18.03 -17.35
N GLU A 269 28.63 -17.35 -17.07
CA GLU A 269 28.71 -16.36 -15.99
C GLU A 269 27.92 -15.10 -16.34
N ILE A 270 27.92 -14.66 -17.60
CA ILE A 270 27.05 -13.58 -18.08
C ILE A 270 25.59 -14.00 -17.94
N ALA A 271 25.22 -15.22 -18.36
CA ALA A 271 23.85 -15.71 -18.26
C ALA A 271 23.36 -15.74 -16.79
N HIS A 272 24.17 -16.22 -15.85
CA HIS A 272 23.85 -16.18 -14.41
C HIS A 272 23.71 -14.75 -13.90
N THR A 273 24.62 -13.86 -14.29
CA THR A 273 24.58 -12.44 -13.90
C THR A 273 23.31 -11.76 -14.39
N VAL A 274 22.84 -12.08 -15.60
CA VAL A 274 21.59 -11.54 -16.15
C VAL A 274 20.37 -12.05 -15.36
N VAL A 275 20.36 -13.31 -14.94
CA VAL A 275 19.29 -13.83 -14.06
C VAL A 275 19.23 -13.04 -12.75
N ASP A 276 20.37 -12.75 -12.17
CA ASP A 276 20.46 -11.94 -10.97
C ASP A 276 20.00 -10.48 -11.20
N ILE A 277 20.39 -9.86 -12.33
CA ILE A 277 19.92 -8.52 -12.72
C ILE A 277 18.39 -8.51 -12.81
N LYS A 278 17.79 -9.49 -13.46
CA LYS A 278 16.33 -9.62 -13.58
C LYS A 278 15.65 -9.79 -12.22
N ALA A 279 16.25 -10.57 -11.34
CA ALA A 279 15.74 -10.75 -9.99
C ALA A 279 15.75 -9.42 -9.19
N GLU A 280 16.79 -8.60 -9.32
CA GLU A 280 16.81 -7.29 -8.67
C GLU A 280 15.83 -6.29 -9.34
N ILE A 281 15.66 -6.33 -10.66
CA ILE A 281 14.65 -5.52 -11.37
C ILE A 281 13.24 -5.86 -10.89
N GLU A 282 12.90 -7.14 -10.70
CA GLU A 282 11.58 -7.54 -10.21
C GLU A 282 11.35 -7.07 -8.76
N LYS A 283 12.36 -7.16 -7.90
CA LYS A 283 12.27 -6.59 -6.55
C LYS A 283 12.06 -5.07 -6.56
N ILE A 284 12.73 -4.34 -7.48
CA ILE A 284 12.49 -2.91 -7.69
C ILE A 284 11.03 -2.68 -8.10
N ARG A 285 10.51 -3.48 -9.03
CA ARG A 285 9.13 -3.39 -9.50
C ARG A 285 8.11 -3.55 -8.37
N GLU A 286 8.30 -4.53 -7.49
CA GLU A 286 7.46 -4.74 -6.31
C GLU A 286 7.45 -3.51 -5.38
N GLN A 287 8.62 -2.88 -5.15
CA GLN A 287 8.70 -1.69 -4.31
C GLN A 287 8.02 -0.47 -4.97
N ILE A 288 8.22 -0.28 -6.27
CA ILE A 288 7.62 0.83 -7.03
C ILE A 288 6.09 0.77 -7.03
N GLN A 289 5.50 -0.41 -7.02
CA GLN A 289 4.04 -0.56 -6.91
C GLN A 289 3.46 0.05 -5.63
N ASN A 290 4.25 0.24 -4.59
CA ASN A 290 3.85 0.84 -3.33
C ASN A 290 4.23 2.33 -3.22
N ILE A 291 4.77 2.94 -4.28
CA ILE A 291 5.20 4.33 -4.35
C ILE A 291 4.14 5.20 -5.03
N GLU A 292 3.87 6.37 -4.40
CA GLU A 292 3.04 7.45 -4.94
C GLU A 292 3.87 8.72 -5.16
#